data_41fcd89795e23a6615135449cb754086
#
_entry.id   41fcd89795e23a6615135449cb754086
#
_cell.length_a   1.000
_cell.length_b   1.000
_cell.length_c   1.000
_cell.angle_alpha   90.00
_cell.angle_beta   90.00
_cell.angle_gamma   90.00
#
_symmetry.space_group_name_H-M   'P 1'
#
loop_
_entity.id
_entity.type
_entity.pdbx_description
1 polymer ?
#
loop_
_entity_poly.entity_id
_entity_poly.type
_entity_poly.pdbx_seq_one_letter_code
_entity_poly.pdbx_strand_id
1 'polypeptide(L)'
;VREEAEKRACLEVKADKNQKEKSEEIRKNVSKKVLRKQEKEEYNLSGKMLYVSDLDGTLLNSEALLNEDVPKRLNALIEQGLCFTVATARTYATVNSIMKDVNLTCPMILMNGVMIYDPVKKSCIHAEIIERDSVEYILKGRKKFGVTGFAYALSPEVFEEGPRTEETSAIDDIGEVSRFGRKMATYYEKIATQHMEKFYTERRDLYHKPFSKVESLEDISGEDIIYFSICYEEEVLRPFYEYLKKDERLNLNFYKDVYGDGLWYLEISHKNASKYYGIQKLRKLLHPAAITGMGDNLNDIPLFEACDRSCAVGNAHKEVKERADYILDTNLNAGVVKFLEKEMR
;
A
#
# COMPACT_ATOMS: atom_id res chain seq x y z
N VAL A 1 64.90 11.94 -5.53
CA VAL A 1 64.73 10.48 -5.74
C VAL A 1 63.71 9.91 -4.74
N ARG A 2 63.80 10.24 -3.43
CA ARG A 2 62.87 9.69 -2.40
C ARG A 2 61.46 10.29 -2.51
N GLU A 3 61.37 11.59 -2.76
CA GLU A 3 60.12 12.35 -2.89
C GLU A 3 59.34 11.98 -4.17
N GLU A 4 60.04 11.62 -5.27
CA GLU A 4 59.41 11.13 -6.50
C GLU A 4 58.88 9.70 -6.36
N ALA A 5 59.54 8.84 -5.57
CA ALA A 5 59.08 7.50 -5.29
C ALA A 5 57.79 7.52 -4.45
N GLU A 6 57.69 8.39 -3.43
CA GLU A 6 56.49 8.56 -2.60
C GLU A 6 55.32 9.13 -3.40
N LYS A 7 55.58 10.10 -4.33
CA LYS A 7 54.51 10.61 -5.23
C LYS A 7 54.01 9.54 -6.20
N ARG A 8 54.87 8.68 -6.75
CA ARG A 8 54.46 7.55 -7.60
C ARG A 8 53.62 6.51 -6.84
N ALA A 9 54.06 6.13 -5.64
CA ALA A 9 53.30 5.20 -4.78
C ALA A 9 51.91 5.75 -4.42
N CYS A 10 51.80 7.05 -4.14
CA CYS A 10 50.52 7.70 -3.84
C CYS A 10 49.57 7.75 -5.07
N LEU A 11 50.13 7.91 -6.29
CA LEU A 11 49.35 7.87 -7.53
C LEU A 11 48.90 6.47 -7.89
N GLU A 12 49.70 5.44 -7.64
CA GLU A 12 49.33 4.05 -7.87
C GLU A 12 48.21 3.59 -6.90
N VAL A 13 48.26 3.97 -5.61
CA VAL A 13 47.22 3.69 -4.62
C VAL A 13 45.92 4.39 -4.99
N LYS A 14 45.96 5.64 -5.51
CA LYS A 14 44.75 6.35 -5.97
C LYS A 14 44.17 5.73 -7.24
N ALA A 15 45.03 5.25 -8.17
CA ALA A 15 44.57 4.58 -9.39
C ALA A 15 43.90 3.25 -9.08
N ASP A 16 44.44 2.45 -8.13
CA ASP A 16 43.90 1.17 -7.70
C ASP A 16 42.56 1.34 -6.97
N LYS A 17 42.43 2.38 -6.15
CA LYS A 17 41.19 2.75 -5.46
C LYS A 17 40.07 3.14 -6.46
N ASN A 18 40.41 3.99 -7.44
CA ASN A 18 39.47 4.39 -8.49
C ASN A 18 39.04 3.21 -9.37
N GLN A 19 39.95 2.27 -9.63
CA GLN A 19 39.65 1.07 -10.42
C GLN A 19 38.76 0.08 -9.66
N LYS A 20 38.91 -0.05 -8.33
CA LYS A 20 38.04 -0.83 -7.46
C LYS A 20 36.65 -0.20 -7.35
N GLU A 21 36.53 1.10 -7.14
CA GLU A 21 35.26 1.82 -7.09
C GLU A 21 34.47 1.69 -8.41
N LYS A 22 35.15 1.85 -9.56
CA LYS A 22 34.54 1.63 -10.89
C LYS A 22 34.09 0.19 -11.10
N SER A 23 34.86 -0.78 -10.67
CA SER A 23 34.48 -2.20 -10.80
C SER A 23 33.32 -2.58 -9.90
N GLU A 24 33.19 -2.00 -8.70
CA GLU A 24 32.02 -2.16 -7.82
C GLU A 24 30.76 -1.50 -8.39
N GLU A 25 30.89 -0.32 -8.98
CA GLU A 25 29.77 0.38 -9.63
C GLU A 25 29.26 -0.40 -10.86
N ILE A 26 30.16 -0.94 -11.67
CA ILE A 26 29.80 -1.83 -12.80
C ILE A 26 29.12 -3.10 -12.30
N ARG A 27 29.62 -3.74 -11.24
CA ARG A 27 28.98 -4.93 -10.63
C ARG A 27 27.58 -4.61 -10.08
N LYS A 28 27.41 -3.48 -9.38
CA LYS A 28 26.09 -3.00 -8.89
C LYS A 28 25.12 -2.74 -10.05
N ASN A 29 25.59 -2.14 -11.14
CA ASN A 29 24.75 -1.86 -12.30
C ASN A 29 24.39 -3.13 -13.10
N VAL A 30 25.31 -4.08 -13.24
CA VAL A 30 25.04 -5.39 -13.87
C VAL A 30 24.06 -6.19 -13.00
N SER A 31 24.25 -6.25 -11.69
CA SER A 31 23.32 -6.91 -10.77
C SER A 31 21.92 -6.30 -10.83
N LYS A 32 21.81 -4.96 -10.84
CA LYS A 32 20.52 -4.26 -11.01
C LYS A 32 19.84 -4.58 -12.34
N LYS A 33 20.62 -4.71 -13.43
CA LYS A 33 20.09 -5.01 -14.77
C LYS A 33 19.62 -6.46 -14.89
N VAL A 34 20.35 -7.40 -14.27
CA VAL A 34 19.97 -8.83 -14.22
C VAL A 34 18.72 -9.02 -13.36
N LEU A 35 18.67 -8.39 -12.17
CA LEU A 35 17.48 -8.41 -11.30
C LEU A 35 16.26 -7.84 -12.03
N ARG A 36 16.38 -6.67 -12.69
CA ARG A 36 15.29 -6.08 -13.47
C ARG A 36 14.81 -6.95 -14.62
N LYS A 37 15.68 -7.76 -15.23
CA LYS A 37 15.32 -8.68 -16.30
C LYS A 37 14.56 -9.89 -15.76
N GLN A 38 15.03 -10.49 -14.66
CA GLN A 38 14.34 -11.59 -13.97
C GLN A 38 12.95 -11.16 -13.47
N GLU A 39 12.81 -9.92 -12.97
CA GLU A 39 11.54 -9.36 -12.54
C GLU A 39 10.52 -9.19 -13.65
N LYS A 40 10.98 -8.77 -14.85
CA LYS A 40 10.10 -8.63 -16.02
C LYS A 40 9.56 -9.96 -16.53
N GLU A 41 10.30 -11.05 -16.35
CA GLU A 41 9.87 -12.38 -16.75
C GLU A 41 8.89 -13.00 -15.72
N GLU A 42 9.09 -12.69 -14.44
CA GLU A 42 8.35 -13.28 -13.33
C GLU A 42 6.91 -12.74 -13.20
N TYR A 43 6.69 -11.46 -13.53
CA TYR A 43 5.37 -10.79 -13.43
C TYR A 43 4.65 -10.67 -14.78
N ASN A 44 5.05 -11.40 -15.80
CA ASN A 44 4.49 -11.22 -17.13
C ASN A 44 3.13 -11.89 -17.29
N LEU A 45 2.06 -11.11 -17.37
CA LEU A 45 0.69 -11.53 -17.67
C LEU A 45 0.30 -11.30 -19.14
N SER A 46 1.26 -11.24 -20.07
CA SER A 46 0.98 -11.00 -21.49
C SER A 46 -0.05 -12.00 -22.02
N GLY A 47 -1.12 -11.48 -22.63
CA GLY A 47 -2.23 -12.27 -23.15
C GLY A 47 -3.28 -12.69 -22.11
N LYS A 48 -3.10 -12.37 -20.81
CA LYS A 48 -4.05 -12.67 -19.74
C LYS A 48 -4.81 -11.43 -19.28
N MET A 49 -6.05 -11.63 -18.84
CA MET A 49 -6.86 -10.63 -18.19
C MET A 49 -6.45 -10.53 -16.70
N LEU A 50 -6.32 -9.31 -16.18
CA LEU A 50 -6.17 -9.07 -14.74
C LEU A 50 -7.49 -8.58 -14.17
N TYR A 51 -7.96 -9.23 -13.11
CA TYR A 51 -9.17 -8.85 -12.38
C TYR A 51 -8.77 -8.23 -11.04
N VAL A 52 -9.26 -7.01 -10.77
CA VAL A 52 -8.94 -6.23 -9.58
C VAL A 52 -10.21 -5.87 -8.85
N SER A 53 -10.37 -6.36 -7.63
CA SER A 53 -11.55 -6.09 -6.80
C SER A 53 -11.23 -5.13 -5.66
N ASP A 54 -12.11 -4.17 -5.39
CA ASP A 54 -12.18 -3.59 -4.06
C ASP A 54 -12.61 -4.65 -3.04
N LEU A 55 -12.40 -4.38 -1.75
CA LEU A 55 -12.74 -5.29 -0.66
C LEU A 55 -14.07 -4.90 0.01
N ASP A 56 -14.11 -3.76 0.68
CA ASP A 56 -15.21 -3.34 1.53
C ASP A 56 -16.45 -3.00 0.71
N GLY A 57 -17.56 -3.72 0.95
CA GLY A 57 -18.79 -3.54 0.19
C GLY A 57 -18.78 -4.17 -1.22
N THR A 58 -17.62 -4.69 -1.68
CA THR A 58 -17.45 -5.30 -3.01
C THR A 58 -17.21 -6.81 -2.92
N LEU A 59 -16.06 -7.24 -2.41
CA LEU A 59 -15.74 -8.66 -2.22
C LEU A 59 -16.18 -9.17 -0.84
N LEU A 60 -16.13 -8.30 0.17
CA LEU A 60 -16.50 -8.60 1.56
C LEU A 60 -17.99 -8.36 1.81
N ASN A 61 -18.55 -9.13 2.75
CA ASN A 61 -19.92 -8.98 3.23
C ASN A 61 -20.07 -7.79 4.20
N SER A 62 -21.25 -7.63 4.79
CA SER A 62 -21.57 -6.55 5.75
C SER A 62 -20.76 -6.60 7.06
N GLU A 63 -20.14 -7.73 7.39
CA GLU A 63 -19.27 -7.91 8.55
C GLU A 63 -17.79 -7.67 8.22
N ALA A 64 -17.50 -7.17 7.01
CA ALA A 64 -16.16 -6.99 6.49
C ALA A 64 -15.33 -8.29 6.43
N LEU A 65 -15.99 -9.43 6.19
CA LEU A 65 -15.41 -10.75 6.03
C LEU A 65 -15.75 -11.33 4.66
N LEU A 66 -14.95 -12.29 4.20
CA LEU A 66 -15.32 -13.13 3.06
C LEU A 66 -16.48 -14.06 3.43
N ASN A 67 -17.44 -14.27 2.53
CA ASN A 67 -18.41 -15.34 2.70
C ASN A 67 -17.68 -16.70 2.72
N GLU A 68 -18.19 -17.66 3.48
CA GLU A 68 -17.50 -18.91 3.81
C GLU A 68 -17.00 -19.71 2.58
N ASP A 69 -17.76 -19.70 1.49
CA ASP A 69 -17.44 -20.42 0.24
C ASP A 69 -16.48 -19.66 -0.71
N VAL A 70 -16.33 -18.33 -0.52
CA VAL A 70 -15.56 -17.46 -1.41
C VAL A 70 -14.08 -17.85 -1.50
N PRO A 71 -13.33 -18.12 -0.42
CA PRO A 71 -11.93 -18.52 -0.54
C PRO A 71 -11.73 -19.76 -1.39
N LYS A 72 -12.55 -20.80 -1.17
CA LYS A 72 -12.48 -22.05 -1.93
C LYS A 72 -12.76 -21.83 -3.42
N ARG A 73 -13.76 -21.01 -3.74
CA ARG A 73 -14.13 -20.72 -5.14
C ARG A 73 -13.05 -19.90 -5.84
N LEU A 74 -12.53 -18.85 -5.20
CA LEU A 74 -11.44 -18.04 -5.75
C LEU A 74 -10.19 -18.89 -5.98
N ASN A 75 -9.79 -19.75 -5.03
CA ASN A 75 -8.63 -20.60 -5.17
C ASN A 75 -8.79 -21.56 -6.37
N ALA A 76 -9.97 -22.17 -6.55
CA ALA A 76 -10.23 -23.01 -7.70
C ALA A 76 -10.09 -22.28 -9.05
N LEU A 77 -10.48 -21.00 -9.12
CA LEU A 77 -10.30 -20.18 -10.31
C LEU A 77 -8.84 -19.78 -10.51
N ILE A 78 -8.12 -19.43 -9.42
CA ILE A 78 -6.69 -19.11 -9.47
C ILE A 78 -5.86 -20.31 -9.95
N GLU A 79 -6.18 -21.52 -9.49
CA GLU A 79 -5.58 -22.77 -9.98
C GLU A 79 -5.85 -23.02 -11.47
N GLN A 80 -6.98 -22.57 -12.01
CA GLN A 80 -7.32 -22.58 -13.43
C GLN A 80 -6.62 -21.47 -14.24
N GLY A 81 -5.86 -20.59 -13.57
CA GLY A 81 -5.08 -19.53 -14.22
C GLY A 81 -5.71 -18.14 -14.14
N LEU A 82 -6.74 -17.92 -13.32
CA LEU A 82 -7.28 -16.60 -13.06
C LEU A 82 -6.19 -15.69 -12.47
N CYS A 83 -5.95 -14.55 -13.10
CA CYS A 83 -5.10 -13.50 -12.53
C CYS A 83 -5.99 -12.52 -11.75
N PHE A 84 -5.99 -12.66 -10.43
CA PHE A 84 -6.86 -11.90 -9.53
C PHE A 84 -6.04 -11.18 -8.45
N THR A 85 -6.43 -9.96 -8.13
CA THR A 85 -5.87 -9.18 -7.02
C THR A 85 -6.89 -8.21 -6.44
N VAL A 86 -6.47 -7.44 -5.42
CA VAL A 86 -7.33 -6.48 -4.73
C VAL A 86 -6.74 -5.06 -4.77
N ALA A 87 -7.65 -4.05 -4.73
CA ALA A 87 -7.31 -2.64 -4.60
C ALA A 87 -8.16 -2.01 -3.49
N THR A 88 -7.56 -1.75 -2.32
CA THR A 88 -8.29 -1.41 -1.09
C THR A 88 -7.66 -0.24 -0.33
N ALA A 89 -8.47 0.43 0.50
CA ALA A 89 -7.98 1.40 1.49
C ALA A 89 -7.24 0.74 2.67
N ARG A 90 -7.37 -0.57 2.84
CA ARG A 90 -6.81 -1.29 3.98
C ARG A 90 -5.30 -1.44 3.88
N THR A 91 -4.63 -1.57 5.05
CA THR A 91 -3.20 -1.90 5.15
C THR A 91 -2.98 -3.41 4.96
N TYR A 92 -1.72 -3.80 4.71
CA TYR A 92 -1.36 -5.22 4.53
C TYR A 92 -1.77 -6.09 5.73
N ALA A 93 -1.51 -5.65 6.97
CA ALA A 93 -1.86 -6.43 8.16
C ALA A 93 -3.36 -6.82 8.17
N THR A 94 -4.24 -5.88 7.85
CA THR A 94 -5.67 -6.14 7.76
C THR A 94 -6.04 -7.04 6.58
N VAL A 95 -5.47 -6.78 5.39
CA VAL A 95 -5.74 -7.59 4.19
C VAL A 95 -5.23 -9.01 4.37
N ASN A 96 -4.03 -9.19 4.91
CA ASN A 96 -3.45 -10.51 5.17
C ASN A 96 -4.33 -11.35 6.13
N SER A 97 -4.89 -10.74 7.17
CA SER A 97 -5.81 -11.42 8.08
C SER A 97 -7.12 -11.86 7.39
N ILE A 98 -7.71 -10.98 6.56
CA ILE A 98 -8.99 -11.25 5.89
C ILE A 98 -8.82 -12.25 4.73
N MET A 99 -7.74 -12.10 3.95
CA MET A 99 -7.49 -12.88 2.73
C MET A 99 -6.60 -14.10 2.97
N LYS A 100 -6.30 -14.47 4.22
CA LYS A 100 -5.36 -15.55 4.60
C LYS A 100 -5.63 -16.89 3.92
N ASP A 101 -6.91 -17.18 3.62
CA ASP A 101 -7.35 -18.42 2.99
C ASP A 101 -7.47 -18.32 1.46
N VAL A 102 -7.06 -17.18 0.86
CA VAL A 102 -7.05 -16.97 -0.60
C VAL A 102 -5.60 -16.92 -1.11
N ASN A 103 -5.28 -17.77 -2.08
CA ASN A 103 -3.93 -17.93 -2.66
C ASN A 103 -3.66 -16.84 -3.71
N LEU A 104 -3.62 -15.56 -3.31
CA LEU A 104 -3.30 -14.47 -4.22
C LEU A 104 -1.89 -14.62 -4.79
N THR A 105 -1.77 -14.46 -6.12
CA THR A 105 -0.51 -14.56 -6.86
C THR A 105 -0.10 -13.25 -7.53
N CYS A 106 -1.03 -12.30 -7.65
CA CYS A 106 -0.76 -10.99 -8.24
C CYS A 106 -0.56 -9.93 -7.15
N PRO A 107 0.32 -8.93 -7.38
CA PRO A 107 0.52 -7.84 -6.44
C PRO A 107 -0.76 -7.05 -6.13
N MET A 108 -0.93 -6.67 -4.88
CA MET A 108 -2.09 -5.97 -4.33
C MET A 108 -1.86 -4.46 -4.31
N ILE A 109 -2.92 -3.68 -4.52
CA ILE A 109 -2.95 -2.23 -4.31
C ILE A 109 -3.52 -1.97 -2.92
N LEU A 110 -2.71 -1.43 -2.02
CA LEU A 110 -3.04 -1.18 -0.62
C LEU A 110 -3.08 0.31 -0.30
N MET A 111 -3.83 0.69 0.75
CA MET A 111 -3.96 2.05 1.25
C MET A 111 -4.34 3.03 0.12
N ASN A 112 -5.34 2.66 -0.69
CA ASN A 112 -5.79 3.44 -1.86
C ASN A 112 -4.66 3.78 -2.85
N GLY A 113 -3.66 2.90 -3.03
CA GLY A 113 -2.58 3.11 -3.99
C GLY A 113 -1.30 3.72 -3.41
N VAL A 114 -1.22 3.95 -2.10
CA VAL A 114 0.02 4.31 -1.41
C VAL A 114 1.06 3.22 -1.59
N MET A 115 0.65 1.94 -1.57
CA MET A 115 1.56 0.80 -1.59
C MET A 115 1.12 -0.24 -2.63
N ILE A 116 2.09 -0.82 -3.33
CA ILE A 116 1.94 -2.06 -4.12
C ILE A 116 2.71 -3.16 -3.39
N TYR A 117 1.99 -4.21 -3.00
CA TYR A 117 2.53 -5.30 -2.19
C TYR A 117 2.43 -6.64 -2.92
N ASP A 118 3.51 -7.41 -2.94
CA ASP A 118 3.59 -8.75 -3.51
C ASP A 118 3.25 -9.80 -2.44
N PRO A 119 2.12 -10.50 -2.53
CA PRO A 119 1.71 -11.49 -1.54
C PRO A 119 2.57 -12.76 -1.57
N VAL A 120 3.19 -13.09 -2.71
CA VAL A 120 4.04 -14.28 -2.87
C VAL A 120 5.41 -14.04 -2.27
N LYS A 121 6.02 -12.89 -2.57
CA LYS A 121 7.33 -12.49 -2.01
C LYS A 121 7.23 -11.89 -0.61
N LYS A 122 6.01 -11.66 -0.13
CA LYS A 122 5.72 -11.00 1.15
C LYS A 122 6.50 -9.68 1.29
N SER A 123 6.47 -8.84 0.24
CA SER A 123 7.27 -7.61 0.19
C SER A 123 6.55 -6.45 -0.49
N CYS A 124 6.77 -5.23 0.01
CA CYS A 124 6.39 -4.01 -0.69
C CYS A 124 7.28 -3.82 -1.92
N ILE A 125 6.70 -3.75 -3.11
CA ILE A 125 7.43 -3.53 -4.37
C ILE A 125 7.39 -2.08 -4.83
N HIS A 126 6.49 -1.28 -4.29
CA HIS A 126 6.40 0.16 -4.51
C HIS A 126 5.65 0.85 -3.39
N ALA A 127 6.09 2.04 -3.01
CA ALA A 127 5.33 2.96 -2.15
C ALA A 127 5.47 4.41 -2.60
N GLU A 128 4.41 5.19 -2.43
CA GLU A 128 4.37 6.64 -2.65
C GLU A 128 4.82 7.35 -1.37
N ILE A 129 6.00 7.94 -1.40
CA ILE A 129 6.57 8.67 -0.27
C ILE A 129 6.16 10.13 -0.37
N ILE A 130 5.69 10.71 0.73
CA ILE A 130 5.38 12.15 0.82
C ILE A 130 6.71 12.92 0.86
N GLU A 131 6.85 13.96 0.03
CA GLU A 131 8.05 14.79 0.00
C GLU A 131 8.30 15.46 1.37
N ARG A 132 9.55 15.57 1.76
CA ARG A 132 9.96 16.10 3.08
C ARG A 132 9.35 17.47 3.40
N ASP A 133 9.36 18.38 2.45
CA ASP A 133 8.76 19.72 2.61
C ASP A 133 7.26 19.64 2.91
N SER A 134 6.56 18.68 2.26
CA SER A 134 5.15 18.42 2.52
C SER A 134 4.94 17.79 3.90
N VAL A 135 5.82 16.88 4.33
CA VAL A 135 5.79 16.33 5.70
C VAL A 135 5.95 17.43 6.73
N GLU A 136 6.94 18.32 6.58
CA GLU A 136 7.14 19.47 7.47
C GLU A 136 5.93 20.39 7.49
N TYR A 137 5.31 20.63 6.32
CA TYR A 137 4.09 21.42 6.19
C TYR A 137 2.91 20.78 6.93
N ILE A 138 2.73 19.45 6.82
CA ILE A 138 1.72 18.69 7.55
C ILE A 138 1.94 18.79 9.05
N LEU A 139 3.17 18.54 9.52
CA LEU A 139 3.53 18.57 10.95
C LEU A 139 3.33 19.96 11.55
N LYS A 140 3.73 21.02 10.84
CA LYS A 140 3.49 22.42 11.26
C LYS A 140 2.00 22.75 11.35
N GLY A 141 1.23 22.33 10.34
CA GLY A 141 -0.22 22.50 10.32
C GLY A 141 -0.91 21.76 11.45
N ARG A 142 -0.55 20.49 11.68
CA ARG A 142 -1.05 19.67 12.79
C ARG A 142 -0.91 20.37 14.15
N LYS A 143 0.26 20.93 14.44
CA LYS A 143 0.50 21.71 15.67
C LYS A 143 -0.36 22.97 15.74
N LYS A 144 -0.45 23.69 14.61
CA LYS A 144 -1.25 24.94 14.54
C LYS A 144 -2.73 24.71 14.85
N PHE A 145 -3.29 23.59 14.38
CA PHE A 145 -4.71 23.24 14.54
C PHE A 145 -4.99 22.33 15.73
N GLY A 146 -3.95 21.93 16.49
CA GLY A 146 -4.08 21.11 17.68
C GLY A 146 -4.55 19.68 17.44
N VAL A 147 -4.34 19.13 16.23
CA VAL A 147 -4.74 17.78 15.86
C VAL A 147 -3.57 16.80 15.92
N THR A 148 -3.85 15.53 16.21
CA THR A 148 -2.89 14.43 16.18
C THR A 148 -3.54 13.19 15.56
N GLY A 149 -2.74 12.18 15.24
CA GLY A 149 -3.21 10.94 14.63
C GLY A 149 -2.07 9.94 14.48
N PHE A 150 -2.22 9.06 13.51
CA PHE A 150 -1.23 8.06 13.17
C PHE A 150 -0.45 8.48 11.92
N ALA A 151 0.88 8.36 11.98
CA ALA A 151 1.76 8.52 10.85
C ALA A 151 2.35 7.16 10.47
N TYR A 152 2.40 6.87 9.18
CA TYR A 152 2.94 5.63 8.63
C TYR A 152 4.21 5.94 7.86
N ALA A 153 5.27 5.23 8.17
CA ALA A 153 6.56 5.42 7.53
C ALA A 153 7.18 4.09 7.12
N LEU A 154 8.04 4.14 6.13
CA LEU A 154 8.93 3.06 5.76
C LEU A 154 10.26 3.26 6.47
N SER A 155 10.48 2.54 7.55
CA SER A 155 11.71 2.62 8.34
C SER A 155 12.78 1.69 7.76
N PRO A 156 14.04 2.10 7.66
CA PRO A 156 15.12 1.18 7.31
C PRO A 156 15.29 0.16 8.44
N GLU A 157 15.10 -1.13 8.15
CA GLU A 157 15.55 -2.16 9.08
C GLU A 157 17.04 -2.33 9.02
N VAL A 158 17.68 -2.25 10.17
CA VAL A 158 18.98 -2.86 10.39
C VAL A 158 18.71 -4.33 10.68
N PHE A 159 18.93 -5.20 9.71
CA PHE A 159 18.94 -6.63 9.96
C PHE A 159 20.15 -6.93 10.86
N GLU A 160 19.94 -7.06 12.17
CA GLU A 160 20.86 -7.85 12.96
C GLU A 160 20.61 -9.32 12.60
N GLU A 161 21.58 -9.95 11.98
CA GLU A 161 21.59 -11.39 11.75
C GLU A 161 21.65 -12.13 13.09
N GLY A 162 20.51 -12.22 13.78
CA GLY A 162 20.32 -13.07 14.96
C GLY A 162 19.65 -14.39 14.55
N PRO A 163 19.87 -15.48 15.30
CA PRO A 163 19.19 -16.75 15.02
C PRO A 163 17.68 -16.54 15.14
N ARG A 164 16.94 -16.82 14.05
CA ARG A 164 15.47 -16.81 14.01
C ARG A 164 14.96 -17.86 14.99
N THR A 165 14.18 -17.46 15.98
CA THR A 165 13.41 -18.36 16.82
C THR A 165 12.02 -18.56 16.20
N GLU A 166 11.32 -19.66 16.52
CA GLU A 166 9.95 -19.91 16.01
C GLU A 166 8.96 -18.77 16.37
N GLU A 167 9.20 -18.06 17.48
CA GLU A 167 8.41 -16.90 17.90
C GLU A 167 8.66 -15.65 17.01
N THR A 168 9.89 -15.46 16.50
CA THR A 168 10.18 -14.36 15.57
C THR A 168 9.62 -14.60 14.17
N SER A 169 9.44 -15.86 13.74
CA SER A 169 8.84 -16.17 12.44
C SER A 169 7.37 -15.77 12.35
N ALA A 170 6.63 -15.87 13.45
CA ALA A 170 5.22 -15.43 13.52
C ALA A 170 5.07 -13.89 13.50
N ILE A 171 6.07 -13.16 14.02
CA ILE A 171 6.11 -11.69 14.01
C ILE A 171 6.56 -11.18 12.63
N ASP A 172 7.47 -11.90 11.94
CA ASP A 172 7.92 -11.58 10.58
C ASP A 172 6.79 -11.70 9.54
N ASP A 173 5.79 -12.54 9.78
CA ASP A 173 4.61 -12.65 8.91
C ASP A 173 3.65 -11.45 9.02
N ILE A 174 3.76 -10.64 10.09
CA ILE A 174 2.89 -9.47 10.36
C ILE A 174 3.60 -8.17 9.99
N GLY A 175 4.92 -8.16 9.87
CA GLY A 175 5.69 -7.01 9.45
C GLY A 175 5.55 -6.75 7.95
N GLU A 176 5.04 -5.58 7.56
CA GLU A 176 5.04 -5.13 6.16
C GLU A 176 6.49 -4.86 5.72
N VAL A 177 7.23 -5.91 5.33
CA VAL A 177 8.62 -5.79 4.88
C VAL A 177 8.64 -5.27 3.46
N SER A 178 9.31 -4.16 3.23
CA SER A 178 9.52 -3.68 1.87
C SER A 178 10.65 -4.49 1.19
N ARG A 179 10.59 -4.58 -0.16
CA ARG A 179 11.64 -5.17 -1.00
C ARG A 179 13.04 -4.60 -0.74
N PHE A 180 13.12 -3.44 -0.11
CA PHE A 180 14.36 -2.74 0.25
C PHE A 180 14.82 -3.05 1.68
N GLY A 181 14.25 -4.06 2.34
CA GLY A 181 14.52 -4.33 3.75
C GLY A 181 13.93 -3.27 4.69
N ARG A 182 12.82 -2.64 4.28
CA ARG A 182 12.16 -1.58 5.05
C ARG A 182 10.82 -2.09 5.56
N LYS A 183 10.58 -1.98 6.86
CA LYS A 183 9.28 -2.26 7.49
C LYS A 183 8.40 -1.02 7.50
N MET A 184 7.10 -1.20 7.33
CA MET A 184 6.15 -0.14 7.61
C MET A 184 5.96 -0.03 9.12
N ALA A 185 6.31 1.13 9.68
CA ALA A 185 6.05 1.49 11.07
C ALA A 185 4.82 2.41 11.14
N THR A 186 4.07 2.30 12.24
CA THR A 186 2.96 3.21 12.55
C THR A 186 3.27 3.95 13.83
N TYR A 187 3.42 5.27 13.73
CA TYR A 187 3.80 6.14 14.83
C TYR A 187 2.62 6.95 15.36
N TYR A 188 2.63 7.23 16.65
CA TYR A 188 1.69 8.14 17.32
C TYR A 188 2.35 8.81 18.52
N GLU A 189 1.93 10.05 18.85
CA GLU A 189 2.38 10.76 20.08
C GLU A 189 1.52 10.39 21.27
N LYS A 190 0.21 10.54 21.11
CA LYS A 190 -0.78 10.30 22.16
C LYS A 190 -2.08 9.81 21.53
N ILE A 191 -2.83 9.06 22.30
CA ILE A 191 -4.22 8.75 22.01
C ILE A 191 -5.06 9.93 22.51
N ALA A 192 -5.58 10.74 21.58
CA ALA A 192 -6.22 12.01 21.91
C ALA A 192 -7.74 11.92 21.99
N THR A 193 -8.36 10.92 21.37
CA THR A 193 -9.81 10.74 21.31
C THR A 193 -10.19 9.29 21.62
N GLN A 194 -11.42 9.05 22.08
CA GLN A 194 -11.94 7.71 22.30
C GLN A 194 -11.98 6.89 20.99
N HIS A 195 -12.23 7.55 19.87
CA HIS A 195 -12.20 6.91 18.57
C HIS A 195 -10.78 6.44 18.20
N MET A 196 -9.77 7.26 18.44
CA MET A 196 -8.37 6.88 18.24
C MET A 196 -7.96 5.71 19.14
N GLU A 197 -8.45 5.66 20.39
CA GLU A 197 -8.27 4.51 21.31
C GLU A 197 -8.88 3.23 20.73
N LYS A 198 -10.13 3.30 20.25
CA LYS A 198 -10.83 2.17 19.63
C LYS A 198 -10.06 1.68 18.39
N PHE A 199 -9.66 2.59 17.50
CA PHE A 199 -8.86 2.27 16.32
C PHE A 199 -7.55 1.57 16.69
N TYR A 200 -6.80 2.15 17.64
CA TYR A 200 -5.53 1.60 18.12
C TYR A 200 -5.71 0.19 18.70
N THR A 201 -6.65 0.02 19.62
CA THR A 201 -6.89 -1.26 20.32
C THR A 201 -7.32 -2.34 19.34
N GLU A 202 -8.28 -2.05 18.45
CA GLU A 202 -8.75 -2.99 17.45
C GLU A 202 -7.61 -3.47 16.54
N ARG A 203 -6.81 -2.54 16.00
CA ARG A 203 -5.74 -2.92 15.06
C ARG A 203 -4.59 -3.64 15.75
N ARG A 204 -4.26 -3.27 16.99
CA ARG A 204 -3.26 -3.98 17.79
C ARG A 204 -3.72 -5.40 18.14
N ASP A 205 -4.95 -5.56 18.62
CA ASP A 205 -5.41 -6.82 19.21
C ASP A 205 -5.94 -7.81 18.16
N LEU A 206 -6.67 -7.35 17.12
CA LEU A 206 -7.19 -8.24 16.08
C LEU A 206 -6.22 -8.48 14.92
N TYR A 207 -5.46 -7.46 14.55
CA TYR A 207 -4.59 -7.53 13.36
C TYR A 207 -3.10 -7.53 13.72
N HIS A 208 -2.76 -7.55 15.02
CA HIS A 208 -1.40 -7.53 15.55
C HIS A 208 -0.52 -6.43 14.93
N LYS A 209 -1.15 -5.31 14.57
CA LYS A 209 -0.45 -4.19 13.94
C LYS A 209 0.53 -3.56 14.94
N PRO A 210 1.82 -3.41 14.57
CA PRO A 210 2.78 -2.75 15.43
C PRO A 210 2.55 -1.24 15.45
N PHE A 211 2.56 -0.64 16.65
CA PHE A 211 2.50 0.78 16.86
C PHE A 211 3.68 1.23 17.71
N SER A 212 4.33 2.30 17.31
CA SER A 212 5.46 2.90 18.03
C SER A 212 5.06 4.27 18.58
N LYS A 213 5.09 4.41 19.92
CA LYS A 213 4.87 5.70 20.55
C LYS A 213 6.14 6.53 20.45
N VAL A 214 6.01 7.80 20.04
CA VAL A 214 7.07 8.81 19.99
C VAL A 214 6.74 9.97 20.91
N GLU A 215 7.73 10.77 21.30
CA GLU A 215 7.48 11.99 22.09
C GLU A 215 6.80 13.06 21.24
N SER A 216 7.23 13.18 19.97
CA SER A 216 6.66 14.09 18.97
C SER A 216 6.68 13.43 17.59
N LEU A 217 5.64 13.64 16.76
CA LEU A 217 5.67 13.19 15.37
C LEU A 217 6.73 13.93 14.52
N GLU A 218 7.29 15.04 15.00
CA GLU A 218 8.44 15.70 14.40
C GLU A 218 9.73 14.86 14.49
N ASP A 219 9.82 13.96 15.46
CA ASP A 219 10.98 13.08 15.64
C ASP A 219 11.16 12.11 14.49
N ILE A 220 10.06 11.82 13.76
CA ILE A 220 10.05 10.95 12.57
C ILE A 220 10.09 11.70 11.24
N SER A 221 10.31 13.02 11.25
CA SER A 221 10.35 13.82 9.99
C SER A 221 11.46 13.41 9.03
N GLY A 222 12.48 12.72 9.52
CA GLY A 222 13.57 12.13 8.74
C GLY A 222 13.23 10.78 8.08
N GLU A 223 12.14 10.12 8.51
CA GLU A 223 11.65 8.87 7.94
C GLU A 223 10.98 9.09 6.58
N ASP A 224 10.86 8.03 5.79
CA ASP A 224 10.08 8.07 4.55
C ASP A 224 8.58 7.91 4.87
N ILE A 225 7.93 9.02 5.17
CA ILE A 225 6.50 9.06 5.50
C ILE A 225 5.67 8.78 4.24
N ILE A 226 4.74 7.85 4.35
CA ILE A 226 3.85 7.44 3.24
C ILE A 226 2.40 7.87 3.46
N TYR A 227 1.98 8.07 4.73
CA TYR A 227 0.56 8.28 5.02
C TYR A 227 0.35 8.87 6.43
N PHE A 228 -0.70 9.70 6.57
CA PHE A 228 -1.25 10.10 7.86
C PHE A 228 -2.75 9.75 7.91
N SER A 229 -3.22 9.33 9.08
CA SER A 229 -4.64 9.12 9.38
C SER A 229 -5.00 9.89 10.65
N ILE A 230 -5.92 10.84 10.53
CA ILE A 230 -6.33 11.77 11.59
C ILE A 230 -7.86 11.75 11.66
N CYS A 231 -8.41 11.66 12.88
CA CYS A 231 -9.86 11.56 13.07
C CYS A 231 -10.31 12.47 14.22
N TYR A 232 -11.24 13.38 13.91
CA TYR A 232 -11.86 14.33 14.83
C TYR A 232 -13.27 14.71 14.36
N GLU A 233 -13.95 15.57 15.14
CA GLU A 233 -15.15 16.25 14.69
C GLU A 233 -14.84 17.13 13.47
N GLU A 234 -15.83 17.33 12.60
CA GLU A 234 -15.67 18.07 11.35
C GLU A 234 -15.13 19.49 11.59
N GLU A 235 -15.67 20.18 12.60
CA GLU A 235 -15.34 21.55 12.94
C GLU A 235 -13.86 21.71 13.34
N VAL A 236 -13.29 20.69 13.95
CA VAL A 236 -11.87 20.65 14.35
C VAL A 236 -10.98 20.34 13.14
N LEU A 237 -11.40 19.40 12.30
CA LEU A 237 -10.55 18.84 11.25
C LEU A 237 -10.61 19.65 9.95
N ARG A 238 -11.76 20.26 9.62
CA ARG A 238 -11.96 21.05 8.39
C ARG A 238 -10.99 22.21 8.22
N PRO A 239 -10.66 23.04 9.24
CA PRO A 239 -9.65 24.10 9.10
C PRO A 239 -8.26 23.55 8.74
N PHE A 240 -7.89 22.38 9.26
CA PHE A 240 -6.63 21.73 8.91
C PHE A 240 -6.66 21.19 7.49
N TYR A 241 -7.74 20.54 7.07
CA TYR A 241 -7.96 20.11 5.69
C TYR A 241 -7.83 21.27 4.70
N GLU A 242 -8.51 22.42 4.94
CA GLU A 242 -8.41 23.60 4.08
C GLU A 242 -7.00 24.22 4.05
N TYR A 243 -6.25 24.11 5.15
CA TYR A 243 -4.85 24.50 5.19
C TYR A 243 -4.00 23.60 4.28
N LEU A 244 -4.18 22.28 4.33
CA LEU A 244 -3.39 21.31 3.56
C LEU A 244 -3.69 21.34 2.05
N LYS A 245 -4.87 21.73 1.62
CA LYS A 245 -5.24 21.88 0.19
C LYS A 245 -4.33 22.82 -0.59
N LYS A 246 -3.55 23.65 0.07
CA LYS A 246 -2.57 24.55 -0.57
C LYS A 246 -1.32 23.83 -1.07
N ASP A 247 -1.06 22.62 -0.61
CA ASP A 247 0.03 21.79 -1.13
C ASP A 247 -0.53 20.78 -2.14
N GLU A 248 -0.42 21.10 -3.43
CA GLU A 248 -0.92 20.28 -4.55
C GLU A 248 -0.18 18.95 -4.73
N ARG A 249 0.87 18.70 -3.94
CA ARG A 249 1.60 17.43 -3.91
C ARG A 249 0.92 16.39 -3.02
N LEU A 250 -0.08 16.81 -2.23
CA LEU A 250 -0.84 15.95 -1.33
C LEU A 250 -2.13 15.44 -1.98
N ASN A 251 -2.46 14.20 -1.71
CA ASN A 251 -3.78 13.61 -1.88
C ASN A 251 -4.47 13.61 -0.51
N LEU A 252 -5.64 14.23 -0.45
CA LEU A 252 -6.40 14.45 0.79
C LEU A 252 -7.77 13.78 0.67
N ASN A 253 -7.99 12.70 1.43
CA ASN A 253 -9.30 12.08 1.56
C ASN A 253 -9.96 12.60 2.85
N PHE A 254 -11.01 13.40 2.71
CA PHE A 254 -11.75 13.99 3.82
C PHE A 254 -13.18 13.49 3.78
N TYR A 255 -13.56 12.62 4.71
CA TYR A 255 -14.87 11.96 4.71
C TYR A 255 -15.39 11.68 6.11
N LYS A 256 -16.72 11.56 6.22
CA LYS A 256 -17.40 11.19 7.46
C LYS A 256 -17.30 9.69 7.67
N ASP A 257 -16.95 9.27 8.90
CA ASP A 257 -17.01 7.85 9.29
C ASP A 257 -18.46 7.35 9.28
N VAL A 258 -18.71 6.31 8.47
CA VAL A 258 -20.05 5.71 8.34
C VAL A 258 -20.34 4.68 9.42
N TYR A 259 -19.31 4.20 10.14
CA TYR A 259 -19.40 3.20 11.18
C TYR A 259 -19.21 3.75 12.59
N GLY A 260 -18.90 5.04 12.73
CA GLY A 260 -18.53 5.70 13.97
C GLY A 260 -19.52 6.77 14.42
N ASP A 261 -19.15 7.48 15.47
CA ASP A 261 -19.98 8.45 16.19
C ASP A 261 -20.09 9.82 15.47
N GLY A 262 -20.08 9.84 14.15
CA GLY A 262 -20.21 11.05 13.33
C GLY A 262 -18.91 11.84 13.17
N LEU A 263 -17.78 11.26 13.53
CA LEU A 263 -16.46 11.84 13.31
C LEU A 263 -16.06 11.84 11.83
N TRP A 264 -15.05 12.64 11.52
CA TRP A 264 -14.49 12.75 10.18
C TRP A 264 -13.04 12.26 10.17
N TYR A 265 -12.70 11.57 9.11
CA TYR A 265 -11.33 11.21 8.80
C TYR A 265 -10.70 12.20 7.84
N LEU A 266 -9.43 12.49 8.06
CA LEU A 266 -8.53 13.10 7.11
C LEU A 266 -7.35 12.16 6.89
N GLU A 267 -7.31 11.59 5.71
CA GLU A 267 -6.21 10.75 5.25
C GLU A 267 -5.34 11.58 4.31
N ILE A 268 -4.03 11.56 4.54
CA ILE A 268 -3.06 12.37 3.79
C ILE A 268 -2.03 11.45 3.20
N SER A 269 -1.81 11.53 1.90
CA SER A 269 -0.81 10.76 1.16
C SER A 269 -0.20 11.60 0.04
N HIS A 270 0.77 11.04 -0.67
CA HIS A 270 1.31 11.64 -1.88
C HIS A 270 0.23 11.73 -2.99
N LYS A 271 0.23 12.78 -3.80
CA LYS A 271 -0.78 13.02 -4.86
C LYS A 271 -0.97 11.85 -5.85
N ASN A 272 0.05 11.04 -6.05
CA ASN A 272 -0.02 9.86 -6.91
C ASN A 272 -0.52 8.60 -6.19
N ALA A 273 -0.90 8.72 -4.90
CA ALA A 273 -1.52 7.62 -4.15
C ALA A 273 -3.02 7.60 -4.45
N SER A 274 -3.42 6.80 -5.43
CA SER A 274 -4.81 6.51 -5.75
C SER A 274 -4.94 5.13 -6.39
N LYS A 275 -6.15 4.55 -6.36
CA LYS A 275 -6.42 3.29 -7.08
C LYS A 275 -6.11 3.43 -8.58
N TYR A 276 -6.31 4.62 -9.17
CA TYR A 276 -5.94 4.92 -10.55
C TYR A 276 -4.44 4.69 -10.81
N TYR A 277 -3.58 5.37 -10.06
CA TYR A 277 -2.13 5.23 -10.23
C TYR A 277 -1.62 3.84 -9.84
N GLY A 278 -2.26 3.19 -8.86
CA GLY A 278 -2.01 1.79 -8.52
C GLY A 278 -2.21 0.86 -9.71
N ILE A 279 -3.34 0.99 -10.43
CA ILE A 279 -3.61 0.24 -11.66
C ILE A 279 -2.61 0.55 -12.75
N GLN A 280 -2.26 1.82 -12.97
CA GLN A 280 -1.24 2.20 -13.96
C GLN A 280 0.13 1.55 -13.65
N LYS A 281 0.48 1.39 -12.37
CA LYS A 281 1.69 0.69 -11.96
C LYS A 281 1.60 -0.82 -12.20
N LEU A 282 0.46 -1.45 -11.83
CA LEU A 282 0.25 -2.87 -12.13
C LEU A 282 0.28 -3.14 -13.64
N ARG A 283 -0.33 -2.28 -14.45
CA ARG A 283 -0.28 -2.38 -15.93
C ARG A 283 1.16 -2.37 -16.45
N LYS A 284 2.00 -1.49 -15.92
CA LYS A 284 3.44 -1.40 -16.29
C LYS A 284 4.28 -2.55 -15.76
N LEU A 285 3.89 -3.14 -14.64
CA LEU A 285 4.63 -4.24 -14.01
C LEU A 285 4.26 -5.59 -14.61
N LEU A 286 2.96 -5.84 -14.81
CA LEU A 286 2.41 -7.15 -15.14
C LEU A 286 2.18 -7.33 -16.65
N HIS A 287 2.08 -6.26 -17.41
CA HIS A 287 1.75 -6.26 -18.85
C HIS A 287 0.50 -7.10 -19.22
N PRO A 288 -0.65 -6.97 -18.51
CA PRO A 288 -1.84 -7.74 -18.82
C PRO A 288 -2.42 -7.34 -20.18
N ALA A 289 -3.18 -8.25 -20.82
CA ALA A 289 -3.90 -7.96 -22.05
C ALA A 289 -4.98 -6.88 -21.82
N ALA A 290 -5.70 -6.98 -20.71
CA ALA A 290 -6.63 -5.96 -20.23
C ALA A 290 -6.86 -6.11 -18.72
N ILE A 291 -7.43 -5.08 -18.08
CA ILE A 291 -7.74 -5.04 -16.66
C ILE A 291 -9.23 -4.79 -16.47
N THR A 292 -9.88 -5.63 -15.64
CA THR A 292 -11.25 -5.42 -15.16
C THR A 292 -11.24 -4.99 -13.72
N GLY A 293 -11.80 -3.81 -13.42
CA GLY A 293 -11.96 -3.28 -12.05
C GLY A 293 -13.35 -3.57 -11.51
N MET A 294 -13.46 -3.93 -10.23
CA MET A 294 -14.72 -4.19 -9.54
C MET A 294 -14.78 -3.36 -8.26
N GLY A 295 -15.92 -2.65 -8.01
CA GLY A 295 -16.04 -1.73 -6.89
C GLY A 295 -17.50 -1.41 -6.53
N ASP A 296 -17.68 -0.66 -5.45
CA ASP A 296 -19.01 -0.27 -4.96
C ASP A 296 -19.14 1.21 -4.56
N ASN A 297 -18.03 1.91 -4.27
CA ASN A 297 -18.08 3.23 -3.66
C ASN A 297 -17.33 4.29 -4.48
N LEU A 298 -17.51 5.56 -4.14
CA LEU A 298 -16.96 6.70 -4.88
C LEU A 298 -15.43 6.68 -5.01
N ASN A 299 -14.73 6.10 -4.04
CA ASN A 299 -13.27 5.88 -4.09
C ASN A 299 -12.84 4.81 -5.13
N ASP A 300 -13.81 4.09 -5.76
CA ASP A 300 -13.56 3.15 -6.85
C ASP A 300 -13.69 3.78 -8.24
N ILE A 301 -14.22 4.99 -8.34
CA ILE A 301 -14.28 5.71 -9.60
C ILE A 301 -12.88 5.82 -10.25
N PRO A 302 -11.81 6.20 -9.50
CA PRO A 302 -10.46 6.18 -10.05
C PRO A 302 -9.96 4.78 -10.47
N LEU A 303 -10.43 3.70 -9.82
CA LEU A 303 -10.17 2.33 -10.27
C LEU A 303 -10.80 2.06 -11.64
N PHE A 304 -12.07 2.42 -11.81
CA PHE A 304 -12.81 2.24 -13.06
C PHE A 304 -12.18 3.02 -14.22
N GLU A 305 -11.80 4.27 -13.99
CA GLU A 305 -11.15 5.13 -14.99
C GLU A 305 -9.78 4.60 -15.47
N ALA A 306 -9.10 3.78 -14.65
CA ALA A 306 -7.81 3.20 -14.98
C ALA A 306 -7.91 1.82 -15.64
N CYS A 307 -9.07 1.16 -15.57
CA CYS A 307 -9.32 -0.17 -16.10
C CYS A 307 -9.86 -0.13 -17.53
N ASP A 308 -9.75 -1.24 -18.25
CA ASP A 308 -10.32 -1.38 -19.61
C ASP A 308 -11.80 -1.76 -19.54
N ARG A 309 -12.24 -2.31 -18.40
CA ARG A 309 -13.61 -2.70 -18.12
C ARG A 309 -13.91 -2.49 -16.65
N SER A 310 -15.07 -1.96 -16.33
CA SER A 310 -15.51 -1.63 -14.97
C SER A 310 -16.81 -2.34 -14.60
N CYS A 311 -16.87 -2.85 -13.38
CA CYS A 311 -18.00 -3.59 -12.86
C CYS A 311 -18.41 -3.05 -11.47
N ALA A 312 -19.63 -2.55 -11.33
CA ALA A 312 -20.20 -2.20 -10.03
C ALA A 312 -21.01 -3.37 -9.47
N VAL A 313 -20.85 -3.67 -8.17
CA VAL A 313 -21.72 -4.65 -7.50
C VAL A 313 -23.13 -4.08 -7.29
N GLY A 314 -24.13 -4.96 -7.13
CA GLY A 314 -25.53 -4.59 -7.05
C GLY A 314 -25.89 -3.65 -5.88
N ASN A 315 -25.12 -3.66 -4.80
CA ASN A 315 -25.24 -2.75 -3.66
C ASN A 315 -24.45 -1.43 -3.82
N ALA A 316 -23.72 -1.24 -4.91
CA ALA A 316 -22.88 -0.06 -5.12
C ALA A 316 -23.66 1.26 -5.10
N HIS A 317 -22.96 2.35 -4.78
CA HIS A 317 -23.48 3.71 -4.85
C HIS A 317 -24.03 4.01 -6.25
N LYS A 318 -25.11 4.78 -6.32
CA LYS A 318 -25.79 5.09 -7.59
C LYS A 318 -24.82 5.66 -8.64
N GLU A 319 -24.01 6.64 -8.27
CA GLU A 319 -23.04 7.27 -9.16
C GLU A 319 -21.99 6.28 -9.69
N VAL A 320 -21.57 5.31 -8.88
CA VAL A 320 -20.63 4.25 -9.26
C VAL A 320 -21.25 3.32 -10.29
N LYS A 321 -22.53 2.93 -10.08
CA LYS A 321 -23.29 2.14 -11.05
C LYS A 321 -23.47 2.84 -12.40
N GLU A 322 -23.69 4.16 -12.38
CA GLU A 322 -23.84 4.97 -13.58
C GLU A 322 -22.56 5.06 -14.42
N ARG A 323 -21.39 4.84 -13.80
CA ARG A 323 -20.07 4.87 -14.45
C ARG A 323 -19.54 3.49 -14.83
N ALA A 324 -20.16 2.42 -14.36
CA ALA A 324 -19.72 1.06 -14.62
C ALA A 324 -20.24 0.53 -15.95
N ASP A 325 -19.42 -0.26 -16.65
CA ASP A 325 -19.83 -0.97 -17.87
C ASP A 325 -20.81 -2.10 -17.56
N TYR A 326 -20.68 -2.73 -16.37
CA TYR A 326 -21.51 -3.87 -15.96
C TYR A 326 -21.97 -3.72 -14.51
N ILE A 327 -23.17 -4.20 -14.23
CA ILE A 327 -23.69 -4.34 -12.86
C ILE A 327 -23.71 -5.83 -12.51
N LEU A 328 -22.98 -6.19 -11.45
CA LEU A 328 -22.90 -7.54 -10.92
C LEU A 328 -24.04 -7.81 -9.90
N ASP A 329 -24.10 -9.04 -9.39
CA ASP A 329 -24.90 -9.35 -8.20
C ASP A 329 -24.31 -8.62 -6.96
N THR A 330 -25.02 -8.59 -5.84
CA THR A 330 -24.56 -7.93 -4.63
C THR A 330 -23.35 -8.65 -3.99
N ASN A 331 -22.60 -7.93 -3.16
CA ASN A 331 -21.51 -8.50 -2.36
C ASN A 331 -22.01 -9.64 -1.45
N LEU A 332 -23.21 -9.51 -0.85
CA LEU A 332 -23.83 -10.55 -0.02
C LEU A 332 -24.09 -11.85 -0.80
N ASN A 333 -24.34 -11.73 -2.07
CA ASN A 333 -24.55 -12.85 -2.98
C ASN A 333 -23.27 -13.32 -3.70
N ALA A 334 -22.10 -12.93 -3.22
CA ALA A 334 -20.80 -13.20 -3.86
C ALA A 334 -20.74 -12.78 -5.33
N GLY A 335 -21.25 -11.59 -5.66
CA GLY A 335 -21.40 -11.08 -7.03
C GLY A 335 -20.10 -11.09 -7.82
N VAL A 336 -18.99 -10.68 -7.20
CA VAL A 336 -17.64 -10.74 -7.80
C VAL A 336 -17.27 -12.16 -8.22
N VAL A 337 -17.38 -13.13 -7.32
CA VAL A 337 -16.98 -14.52 -7.59
C VAL A 337 -17.85 -15.16 -8.66
N LYS A 338 -19.16 -14.94 -8.62
CA LYS A 338 -20.10 -15.40 -9.67
C LYS A 338 -19.74 -14.83 -11.07
N PHE A 339 -19.30 -13.58 -11.11
CA PHE A 339 -18.84 -12.97 -12.35
C PHE A 339 -17.56 -13.64 -12.84
N LEU A 340 -16.56 -13.81 -11.99
CA LEU A 340 -15.29 -14.46 -12.33
C LEU A 340 -15.49 -15.90 -12.82
N GLU A 341 -16.40 -16.66 -12.21
CA GLU A 341 -16.77 -18.01 -12.66
C GLU A 341 -17.36 -18.04 -14.09
N LYS A 342 -18.06 -16.98 -14.51
CA LYS A 342 -18.58 -16.86 -15.89
C LYS A 342 -17.48 -16.49 -16.88
N GLU A 343 -16.53 -15.65 -16.48
CA GLU A 343 -15.39 -15.22 -17.29
C GLU A 343 -14.40 -16.37 -17.56
N MET A 344 -14.33 -17.35 -16.67
CA MET A 344 -13.42 -18.50 -16.76
C MET A 344 -14.02 -19.73 -17.47
N ARG A 345 -15.28 -19.65 -17.93
CA ARG A 345 -15.93 -20.71 -18.75
C ARG A 345 -15.66 -20.50 -20.22
#